data_ec8bc66d5a34c055f131b0c397a184a8
#
_entry.id   ec8bc66d5a34c055f131b0c397a184a8
#
_cell.length_a   1.000
_cell.length_b   1.000
_cell.length_c   1.000
_cell.angle_alpha   90.00
_cell.angle_beta   90.00
_cell.angle_gamma   90.00
#
_symmetry.space_group_name_H-M   'P 1'
#
loop_
_entity.id
_entity.type
_entity.pdbx_description
1 polymer ?
#
loop_
_entity_poly.entity_id
_entity_poly.type
_entity_poly.pdbx_seq_one_letter_code
_entity_poly.pdbx_strand_id
1 'polypeptide(L)'
;MAPTTTTIPKDADYDFVIVGGGTAGCVIASRLTEYLPNKSVLLIEAGPSDFKDDRVLLLKDWLQLLGGDLDYDYGTVEQPMGNSHIRHSRAKVLGGCSSHNTLISFRPFEYDCKRWESQGCKGWSFKTFMRVLDNLRNTVQPVHERHRNQLCLDWVDSCSKALDIPVCHDFNHEIKTKGALKPCVGFFSVSYNPDDGRRSSASVAYIHPILRGDENRPNLTVLTNAWVSKVNVSGDKVTGVDVTLQNGERRTLNPKAETILCAGAVDTPRLLLHSGLGPKQQLQELGIPVVKDIPGVGENLLDHPESIIIWELNKPVPQNQTTMDSDAGIFLRREIPNAAGDDGDIVDIMMHCYQIPFCLNTARLGYDTPIDAFCMTPNIPRPRSRGRIYLTSADPNVKPALDFRYFTDPEGYDAATIVAGLKAAREVAKQAPFKDWIKREVAPGPAITTDEALSEYGRKVAHTVYHPAGTTKMGDVTKDKMAVVDAELRVRGLKGVRIADAGVFPEMPTINPMLTVLGVGERAAELIAQQWGWKGLEKEKL
;
A
#
# COMPACT_ATOMS: atom_id res chain seq x y z
N MET A 1 -1.98 -24.46 -21.42
CA MET A 1 -2.01 -24.41 -19.95
C MET A 1 -3.30 -23.77 -19.51
N ALA A 2 -3.89 -24.23 -18.43
CA ALA A 2 -5.15 -23.70 -17.95
C ALA A 2 -4.95 -22.27 -17.43
N PRO A 3 -5.88 -21.35 -17.71
CA PRO A 3 -6.00 -20.08 -17.00
C PRO A 3 -6.06 -20.32 -15.48
N THR A 4 -6.20 -19.27 -14.68
CA THR A 4 -6.50 -19.43 -13.24
C THR A 4 -7.62 -20.44 -13.04
N THR A 5 -7.51 -21.25 -12.01
CA THR A 5 -8.55 -22.26 -11.68
C THR A 5 -9.40 -21.80 -10.48
N THR A 6 -10.64 -22.26 -10.43
CA THR A 6 -11.54 -22.07 -9.27
C THR A 6 -11.72 -23.36 -8.46
N THR A 7 -11.08 -24.44 -8.91
CA THR A 7 -11.10 -25.76 -8.26
C THR A 7 -9.70 -26.38 -8.27
N ILE A 8 -9.44 -27.27 -7.34
CA ILE A 8 -8.21 -28.05 -7.25
C ILE A 8 -8.55 -29.54 -7.09
N PRO A 9 -7.70 -30.49 -7.58
CA PRO A 9 -7.89 -31.92 -7.33
C PRO A 9 -7.97 -32.24 -5.83
N LYS A 10 -8.75 -33.28 -5.46
CA LYS A 10 -8.94 -33.66 -4.05
C LYS A 10 -7.67 -34.06 -3.33
N ASP A 11 -6.77 -34.68 -4.04
CA ASP A 11 -5.47 -35.20 -3.64
C ASP A 11 -4.31 -34.31 -4.05
N ALA A 12 -4.62 -33.04 -4.42
CA ALA A 12 -3.59 -32.08 -4.78
C ALA A 12 -2.69 -31.76 -3.58
N ASP A 13 -1.40 -31.82 -3.83
CA ASP A 13 -0.36 -31.75 -2.83
C ASP A 13 0.63 -30.64 -3.22
N TYR A 14 0.86 -29.70 -2.31
CA TYR A 14 1.71 -28.56 -2.58
C TYR A 14 2.84 -28.45 -1.55
N ASP A 15 4.02 -28.01 -1.99
CA ASP A 15 5.11 -27.68 -1.08
C ASP A 15 4.83 -26.35 -0.37
N PHE A 16 4.39 -25.35 -1.11
CA PHE A 16 4.08 -24.03 -0.59
C PHE A 16 2.63 -23.64 -0.87
N VAL A 17 1.96 -23.06 0.13
CA VAL A 17 0.65 -22.44 -0.01
C VAL A 17 0.77 -20.95 0.32
N ILE A 18 0.48 -20.09 -0.65
CA ILE A 18 0.50 -18.63 -0.52
C ILE A 18 -0.93 -18.14 -0.42
N VAL A 19 -1.28 -17.49 0.68
CA VAL A 19 -2.61 -16.96 0.95
C VAL A 19 -2.65 -15.48 0.64
N GLY A 20 -3.35 -15.12 -0.42
CA GLY A 20 -3.46 -13.77 -0.97
C GLY A 20 -2.62 -13.59 -2.24
N GLY A 21 -3.29 -13.52 -3.39
CA GLY A 21 -2.71 -13.22 -4.70
C GLY A 21 -2.51 -11.71 -4.92
N GLY A 22 -2.14 -10.98 -3.85
CA GLY A 22 -1.89 -9.55 -3.89
C GLY A 22 -0.50 -9.17 -4.39
N THR A 23 -0.10 -7.92 -4.11
CA THR A 23 1.16 -7.31 -4.58
C THR A 23 2.38 -8.15 -4.24
N ALA A 24 2.55 -8.62 -3.00
CA ALA A 24 3.68 -9.47 -2.63
C ALA A 24 3.45 -10.94 -3.00
N GLY A 25 2.22 -11.46 -2.86
CA GLY A 25 1.92 -12.87 -3.12
C GLY A 25 2.18 -13.28 -4.57
N CYS A 26 1.84 -12.44 -5.56
CA CYS A 26 2.15 -12.67 -6.97
C CYS A 26 3.67 -12.76 -7.22
N VAL A 27 4.44 -11.88 -6.61
CA VAL A 27 5.91 -11.90 -6.69
C VAL A 27 6.46 -13.20 -6.12
N ILE A 28 6.07 -13.55 -4.89
CA ILE A 28 6.55 -14.74 -4.19
C ILE A 28 6.21 -16.00 -4.98
N ALA A 29 4.98 -16.12 -5.48
CA ALA A 29 4.53 -17.28 -6.25
C ALA A 29 5.37 -17.48 -7.52
N SER A 30 5.57 -16.41 -8.29
CA SER A 30 6.38 -16.44 -9.51
C SER A 30 7.84 -16.78 -9.20
N ARG A 31 8.45 -16.11 -8.22
CA ARG A 31 9.86 -16.31 -7.87
C ARG A 31 10.14 -17.67 -7.22
N LEU A 32 9.27 -18.18 -6.37
CA LEU A 32 9.47 -19.50 -5.80
C LEU A 32 9.42 -20.59 -6.86
N THR A 33 8.52 -20.49 -7.83
CA THR A 33 8.46 -21.46 -8.95
C THR A 33 9.65 -21.34 -9.91
N GLU A 34 10.30 -20.18 -9.95
CA GLU A 34 11.55 -19.94 -10.69
C GLU A 34 12.77 -20.48 -9.93
N TYR A 35 12.91 -20.14 -8.64
CA TYR A 35 14.08 -20.49 -7.83
C TYR A 35 14.09 -21.96 -7.38
N LEU A 36 12.91 -22.56 -7.24
CA LEU A 36 12.71 -23.93 -6.77
C LEU A 36 11.86 -24.73 -7.78
N PRO A 37 12.38 -25.05 -8.98
CA PRO A 37 11.59 -25.65 -10.06
C PRO A 37 11.03 -27.03 -9.71
N ASN A 38 11.58 -27.70 -8.71
CA ASN A 38 11.13 -29.02 -8.22
C ASN A 38 10.11 -28.92 -7.08
N LYS A 39 9.66 -27.70 -6.72
CA LYS A 39 8.70 -27.45 -5.66
C LYS A 39 7.39 -26.92 -6.22
N SER A 40 6.27 -27.47 -5.75
CA SER A 40 4.94 -27.05 -6.15
C SER A 40 4.44 -25.90 -5.30
N VAL A 41 3.85 -24.88 -5.95
CA VAL A 41 3.33 -23.67 -5.31
C VAL A 41 1.86 -23.51 -5.66
N LEU A 42 1.03 -23.28 -4.63
CA LEU A 42 -0.36 -22.86 -4.76
C LEU A 42 -0.48 -21.41 -4.32
N LEU A 43 -0.95 -20.55 -5.22
CA LEU A 43 -1.35 -19.18 -4.92
C LEU A 43 -2.87 -19.12 -4.81
N ILE A 44 -3.41 -18.67 -3.67
CA ILE A 44 -4.84 -18.55 -3.40
C ILE A 44 -5.23 -17.09 -3.38
N GLU A 45 -6.24 -16.72 -4.17
CA GLU A 45 -6.82 -15.38 -4.22
C GLU A 45 -8.34 -15.45 -3.96
N ALA A 46 -8.83 -14.55 -3.10
CA ALA A 46 -10.24 -14.49 -2.74
C ALA A 46 -11.13 -13.90 -3.85
N GLY A 47 -10.57 -13.00 -4.64
CA GLY A 47 -11.22 -12.39 -5.78
C GLY A 47 -11.03 -13.15 -7.10
N PRO A 48 -11.61 -12.64 -8.19
CA PRO A 48 -11.41 -13.19 -9.52
C PRO A 48 -10.01 -12.87 -10.07
N SER A 49 -9.72 -13.44 -11.23
CA SER A 49 -8.53 -13.09 -12.01
C SER A 49 -8.73 -11.74 -12.72
N ASP A 50 -7.68 -10.92 -12.77
CA ASP A 50 -7.61 -9.70 -13.59
C ASP A 50 -7.15 -9.97 -15.02
N PHE A 51 -6.86 -11.22 -15.36
CA PHE A 51 -6.33 -11.59 -16.67
C PHE A 51 -7.32 -11.31 -17.78
N LYS A 52 -6.98 -10.37 -18.67
CA LYS A 52 -7.85 -9.86 -19.76
C LYS A 52 -9.09 -9.09 -19.29
N ASP A 53 -9.13 -8.60 -18.06
CA ASP A 53 -10.22 -7.74 -17.57
C ASP A 53 -9.82 -6.25 -17.73
N ASP A 54 -10.31 -5.61 -18.79
CA ASP A 54 -9.99 -4.21 -19.08
C ASP A 54 -10.47 -3.23 -18.00
N ARG A 55 -11.51 -3.58 -17.22
CA ARG A 55 -11.95 -2.76 -16.07
C ARG A 55 -10.83 -2.56 -15.06
N VAL A 56 -9.97 -3.60 -14.90
CA VAL A 56 -8.83 -3.60 -13.99
C VAL A 56 -7.58 -3.09 -14.69
N LEU A 57 -7.34 -3.54 -15.94
CA LEU A 57 -6.05 -3.32 -16.62
C LEU A 57 -5.87 -1.89 -17.12
N LEU A 58 -6.93 -1.14 -17.42
CA LEU A 58 -6.82 0.26 -17.84
C LEU A 58 -6.61 1.17 -16.63
N LEU A 59 -5.43 1.78 -16.54
CA LEU A 59 -5.05 2.58 -15.36
C LEU A 59 -5.97 3.79 -15.15
N LYS A 60 -6.41 4.45 -16.21
CA LYS A 60 -7.30 5.63 -16.16
C LYS A 60 -8.66 5.35 -15.48
N ASP A 61 -9.09 4.09 -15.44
CA ASP A 61 -10.40 3.70 -14.90
C ASP A 61 -10.35 3.34 -13.39
N TRP A 62 -9.23 3.63 -12.72
CA TRP A 62 -9.00 3.24 -11.33
C TRP A 62 -10.10 3.68 -10.35
N LEU A 63 -10.69 4.87 -10.54
CA LEU A 63 -11.77 5.37 -9.68
C LEU A 63 -13.02 4.48 -9.70
N GLN A 64 -13.29 3.79 -10.82
CA GLN A 64 -14.46 2.90 -10.96
C GLN A 64 -14.32 1.62 -10.14
N LEU A 65 -13.10 1.29 -9.69
CA LEU A 65 -12.84 0.12 -8.87
C LEU A 65 -13.18 0.36 -7.40
N LEU A 66 -13.14 1.62 -6.93
CA LEU A 66 -13.34 1.96 -5.53
C LEU A 66 -14.80 1.76 -5.11
N GLY A 67 -15.02 0.93 -4.07
CA GLY A 67 -16.35 0.60 -3.57
C GLY A 67 -17.16 -0.33 -4.47
N GLY A 68 -16.56 -0.87 -5.54
CA GLY A 68 -17.17 -1.82 -6.47
C GLY A 68 -17.11 -3.28 -5.98
N ASP A 69 -17.48 -4.20 -6.88
CA ASP A 69 -17.50 -5.66 -6.63
C ASP A 69 -16.10 -6.28 -6.44
N LEU A 70 -15.06 -5.59 -6.89
CA LEU A 70 -13.66 -5.95 -6.73
C LEU A 70 -13.00 -5.29 -5.52
N ASP A 71 -13.79 -4.73 -4.59
CA ASP A 71 -13.34 -4.01 -3.42
C ASP A 71 -13.94 -4.58 -2.14
N TYR A 72 -13.12 -4.78 -1.12
CA TYR A 72 -13.62 -5.10 0.23
C TYR A 72 -14.31 -3.91 0.89
N ASP A 73 -13.97 -2.68 0.52
CA ASP A 73 -14.59 -1.44 0.98
C ASP A 73 -14.76 -1.39 2.51
N TYR A 74 -13.65 -1.31 3.25
CA TYR A 74 -13.65 -1.24 4.70
C TYR A 74 -13.98 0.17 5.20
N GLY A 75 -14.87 0.29 6.19
CA GLY A 75 -15.09 1.54 6.92
C GLY A 75 -14.16 1.66 8.13
N THR A 76 -13.84 2.89 8.53
CA THR A 76 -13.21 3.14 9.84
C THR A 76 -14.25 3.11 10.96
N VAL A 77 -13.80 2.81 12.18
CA VAL A 77 -14.57 3.16 13.38
C VAL A 77 -14.53 4.66 13.62
N GLU A 78 -15.29 5.14 14.61
CA GLU A 78 -15.25 6.55 15.00
C GLU A 78 -13.82 7.06 15.21
N GLN A 79 -13.52 8.23 14.62
CA GLN A 79 -12.23 8.92 14.70
C GLN A 79 -12.43 10.29 15.35
N PRO A 80 -12.37 10.39 16.70
CA PRO A 80 -12.74 11.62 17.42
C PRO A 80 -11.94 12.86 17.03
N MET A 81 -10.68 12.68 16.62
CA MET A 81 -9.77 13.76 16.24
C MET A 81 -9.72 13.98 14.73
N GLY A 82 -10.38 13.12 13.93
CA GLY A 82 -10.31 13.14 12.47
C GLY A 82 -11.67 12.98 11.80
N ASN A 83 -11.67 12.36 10.62
CA ASN A 83 -12.87 12.04 9.85
C ASN A 83 -13.28 10.59 10.07
N SER A 84 -14.50 10.36 10.57
CA SER A 84 -15.07 9.02 10.81
C SER A 84 -15.73 8.40 9.57
N HIS A 85 -15.74 9.10 8.43
CA HIS A 85 -16.42 8.65 7.20
C HIS A 85 -15.44 8.13 6.14
N ILE A 86 -14.22 7.82 6.53
CA ILE A 86 -13.21 7.30 5.60
C ILE A 86 -13.55 5.86 5.21
N ARG A 87 -13.51 5.59 3.91
CA ARG A 87 -13.62 4.25 3.34
C ARG A 87 -12.24 3.82 2.84
N HIS A 88 -11.78 2.69 3.34
CA HIS A 88 -10.52 2.09 2.91
C HIS A 88 -10.78 1.05 1.84
N SER A 89 -10.57 1.44 0.60
CA SER A 89 -10.60 0.52 -0.53
C SER A 89 -9.45 -0.50 -0.44
N ARG A 90 -9.78 -1.77 -0.47
CA ARG A 90 -8.83 -2.90 -0.54
C ARG A 90 -9.27 -3.86 -1.61
N ALA A 91 -8.39 -4.09 -2.57
CA ALA A 91 -8.71 -4.90 -3.74
C ALA A 91 -9.02 -6.36 -3.40
N LYS A 92 -10.05 -6.89 -4.03
CA LYS A 92 -10.46 -8.29 -4.02
C LYS A 92 -10.34 -8.85 -5.45
N VAL A 93 -9.12 -8.95 -5.93
CA VAL A 93 -8.78 -9.39 -7.29
C VAL A 93 -7.32 -9.81 -7.35
N LEU A 94 -6.95 -10.69 -8.26
CA LEU A 94 -5.56 -11.09 -8.50
C LEU A 94 -4.69 -9.84 -8.78
N GLY A 95 -3.49 -9.80 -8.19
CA GLY A 95 -2.62 -8.63 -8.14
C GLY A 95 -2.90 -7.72 -6.94
N GLY A 96 -4.03 -7.93 -6.23
CA GLY A 96 -4.39 -7.16 -5.04
C GLY A 96 -4.42 -5.65 -5.31
N CYS A 97 -4.00 -4.85 -4.34
CA CYS A 97 -4.04 -3.40 -4.47
C CYS A 97 -3.20 -2.84 -5.63
N SER A 98 -2.21 -3.56 -6.17
CA SER A 98 -1.51 -3.13 -7.38
C SER A 98 -2.37 -3.23 -8.66
N SER A 99 -3.43 -4.03 -8.64
CA SER A 99 -4.45 -4.10 -9.70
C SER A 99 -5.60 -3.10 -9.50
N HIS A 100 -5.53 -2.25 -8.46
CA HIS A 100 -6.64 -1.39 -8.04
C HIS A 100 -6.24 0.08 -7.85
N ASN A 101 -5.00 0.35 -7.43
CA ASN A 101 -4.47 1.68 -7.12
C ASN A 101 -4.03 2.46 -8.36
N THR A 102 -3.51 3.66 -8.15
CA THR A 102 -2.96 4.54 -9.20
C THR A 102 -1.55 4.16 -9.67
N LEU A 103 -0.94 3.13 -9.08
CA LEU A 103 0.42 2.68 -9.40
C LEU A 103 1.53 3.74 -9.27
N ILE A 104 1.31 4.79 -8.49
CA ILE A 104 2.37 5.73 -8.11
C ILE A 104 3.45 4.95 -7.37
N SER A 105 4.68 5.00 -7.88
CA SER A 105 5.73 4.03 -7.58
C SER A 105 7.01 4.71 -7.15
N PHE A 106 7.35 4.56 -5.86
CA PHE A 106 8.55 5.12 -5.28
C PHE A 106 9.40 4.07 -4.58
N ARG A 107 10.72 4.19 -4.69
CA ARG A 107 11.68 3.46 -3.87
C ARG A 107 11.63 3.98 -2.42
N PRO A 108 11.79 3.12 -1.38
CA PRO A 108 11.89 3.60 0.00
C PRO A 108 13.14 4.48 0.17
N PHE A 109 13.10 5.41 1.13
CA PHE A 109 14.26 6.21 1.47
C PHE A 109 15.28 5.41 2.29
N GLU A 110 16.54 5.81 2.24
CA GLU A 110 17.59 5.22 3.08
C GLU A 110 17.26 5.38 4.57
N TYR A 111 16.67 6.50 4.94
CA TYR A 111 16.17 6.76 6.29
C TYR A 111 15.15 5.71 6.76
N ASP A 112 14.17 5.36 5.93
CA ASP A 112 13.16 4.34 6.26
C ASP A 112 13.81 3.00 6.55
N CYS A 113 14.75 2.60 5.70
CA CYS A 113 15.50 1.35 5.87
C CYS A 113 16.37 1.36 7.15
N LYS A 114 17.06 2.46 7.46
CA LYS A 114 17.84 2.61 8.70
C LYS A 114 16.96 2.48 9.94
N ARG A 115 15.76 3.07 9.91
CA ARG A 115 14.79 2.92 11.01
C ARG A 115 14.32 1.48 11.16
N TRP A 116 14.08 0.76 10.08
CA TRP A 116 13.73 -0.66 10.14
C TRP A 116 14.87 -1.48 10.76
N GLU A 117 16.11 -1.28 10.31
CA GLU A 117 17.27 -1.98 10.86
C GLU A 117 17.49 -1.68 12.35
N SER A 118 17.25 -0.45 12.80
CA SER A 118 17.36 -0.06 14.22
C SER A 118 16.33 -0.79 15.11
N GLN A 119 15.21 -1.23 14.54
CA GLN A 119 14.18 -2.02 15.23
C GLN A 119 14.42 -3.53 15.14
N GLY A 120 15.61 -3.94 14.66
CA GLY A 120 16.01 -5.36 14.60
C GLY A 120 15.70 -6.04 13.28
N CYS A 121 15.28 -5.31 12.25
CA CYS A 121 15.00 -5.84 10.92
C CYS A 121 16.29 -6.00 10.11
N LYS A 122 17.18 -6.88 10.56
CA LYS A 122 18.49 -7.12 9.94
C LYS A 122 18.34 -7.65 8.51
N GLY A 123 19.12 -7.07 7.58
CA GLY A 123 19.08 -7.48 6.17
C GLY A 123 17.98 -6.80 5.35
N TRP A 124 17.33 -5.77 5.92
CA TRP A 124 16.37 -4.89 5.24
C TRP A 124 16.96 -3.49 4.99
N SER A 125 18.26 -3.44 4.70
CA SER A 125 19.00 -2.21 4.42
C SER A 125 18.56 -1.57 3.10
N PHE A 126 18.89 -0.29 2.94
CA PHE A 126 18.69 0.43 1.67
C PHE A 126 19.35 -0.28 0.49
N LYS A 127 20.60 -0.76 0.68
CA LYS A 127 21.31 -1.54 -0.34
C LYS A 127 20.54 -2.80 -0.74
N THR A 128 19.94 -3.51 0.22
CA THR A 128 19.11 -4.68 -0.07
C THR A 128 17.88 -4.30 -0.88
N PHE A 129 17.16 -3.24 -0.47
CA PHE A 129 16.00 -2.76 -1.22
C PHE A 129 16.37 -2.33 -2.64
N MET A 130 17.43 -1.52 -2.81
CA MET A 130 17.85 -1.11 -4.16
C MET A 130 18.14 -2.30 -5.06
N ARG A 131 18.85 -3.31 -4.54
CA ARG A 131 19.16 -4.54 -5.29
C ARG A 131 17.91 -5.30 -5.71
N VAL A 132 16.97 -5.55 -4.80
CA VAL A 132 15.75 -6.31 -5.13
C VAL A 132 14.82 -5.51 -6.05
N LEU A 133 14.75 -4.18 -5.88
CA LEU A 133 13.94 -3.32 -6.71
C LEU A 133 14.51 -3.11 -8.12
N ASP A 134 15.80 -3.29 -8.31
CA ASP A 134 16.43 -3.31 -9.64
C ASP A 134 16.08 -4.59 -10.43
N ASN A 135 15.61 -5.64 -9.75
CA ASN A 135 15.21 -6.92 -10.36
C ASN A 135 13.68 -7.04 -10.57
N LEU A 136 12.90 -5.98 -10.28
CA LEU A 136 11.47 -6.00 -10.53
C LEU A 136 11.16 -6.22 -12.01
N ARG A 137 10.08 -6.97 -12.26
CA ARG A 137 9.55 -7.18 -13.62
C ARG A 137 8.56 -6.09 -14.04
N ASN A 138 8.16 -5.25 -13.10
CA ASN A 138 7.26 -4.13 -13.35
C ASN A 138 7.96 -3.05 -14.19
N THR A 139 7.23 -2.48 -15.16
CA THR A 139 7.66 -1.29 -15.89
C THR A 139 7.37 -0.06 -15.03
N VAL A 140 8.41 0.57 -14.49
CA VAL A 140 8.30 1.78 -13.65
C VAL A 140 9.04 2.92 -14.34
N GLN A 141 8.35 4.03 -14.61
CA GLN A 141 8.93 5.18 -15.28
C GLN A 141 8.18 6.48 -14.91
N PRO A 142 8.81 7.66 -15.05
CA PRO A 142 8.08 8.92 -14.95
C PRO A 142 6.91 8.97 -15.93
N VAL A 143 5.82 9.64 -15.54
CA VAL A 143 4.68 9.88 -16.44
C VAL A 143 5.18 10.39 -17.78
N HIS A 144 4.85 9.69 -18.85
CA HIS A 144 5.34 10.00 -20.20
C HIS A 144 4.81 11.36 -20.69
N GLU A 145 5.59 12.10 -21.45
CA GLU A 145 5.25 13.47 -21.90
C GLU A 145 3.89 13.58 -22.59
N ARG A 146 3.50 12.56 -23.38
CA ARG A 146 2.15 12.52 -24.03
C ARG A 146 0.98 12.54 -23.05
N HIS A 147 1.21 12.20 -21.77
CA HIS A 147 0.21 12.17 -20.71
C HIS A 147 0.32 13.38 -19.76
N ARG A 148 1.16 14.36 -20.08
CA ARG A 148 1.32 15.60 -19.31
C ARG A 148 0.51 16.71 -19.95
N ASN A 149 -0.69 16.95 -19.44
CA ASN A 149 -1.52 18.04 -19.96
C ASN A 149 -1.05 19.41 -19.47
N GLN A 150 -1.55 20.47 -20.11
CA GLN A 150 -1.11 21.84 -19.85
C GLN A 150 -1.44 22.31 -18.43
N LEU A 151 -2.57 21.88 -17.84
CA LEU A 151 -2.91 22.23 -16.46
C LEU A 151 -1.87 21.70 -15.47
N CYS A 152 -1.44 20.45 -15.62
CA CYS A 152 -0.39 19.86 -14.79
C CYS A 152 0.98 20.51 -15.02
N LEU A 153 1.33 20.83 -16.26
CA LEU A 153 2.59 21.52 -16.58
C LEU A 153 2.62 22.91 -15.93
N ASP A 154 1.54 23.67 -16.05
CA ASP A 154 1.39 25.01 -15.45
C ASP A 154 1.43 24.94 -13.91
N TRP A 155 0.84 23.89 -13.34
CA TRP A 155 0.89 23.66 -11.90
C TRP A 155 2.33 23.33 -11.43
N VAL A 156 3.05 22.45 -12.10
CA VAL A 156 4.44 22.12 -11.77
C VAL A 156 5.34 23.35 -11.83
N ASP A 157 5.22 24.14 -12.89
CA ASP A 157 5.97 25.41 -13.04
C ASP A 157 5.64 26.41 -11.91
N SER A 158 4.36 26.53 -11.57
CA SER A 158 3.91 27.43 -10.49
C SER A 158 4.37 26.96 -9.11
N CYS A 159 4.40 25.64 -8.86
CA CYS A 159 4.96 25.09 -7.62
C CYS A 159 6.44 25.43 -7.46
N SER A 160 7.21 25.23 -8.53
CA SER A 160 8.64 25.53 -8.52
C SER A 160 8.90 26.99 -8.22
N LYS A 161 8.15 27.89 -8.84
CA LYS A 161 8.29 29.35 -8.64
C LYS A 161 7.79 29.84 -7.28
N ALA A 162 6.61 29.37 -6.83
CA ALA A 162 5.99 29.83 -5.60
C ALA A 162 6.76 29.41 -4.35
N LEU A 163 7.39 28.23 -4.40
CA LEU A 163 8.02 27.61 -3.25
C LEU A 163 9.57 27.58 -3.34
N ASP A 164 10.13 28.17 -4.41
CA ASP A 164 11.57 28.19 -4.70
C ASP A 164 12.20 26.78 -4.61
N ILE A 165 11.56 25.81 -5.25
CA ILE A 165 12.00 24.40 -5.27
C ILE A 165 12.28 23.92 -6.69
N PRO A 166 13.27 23.03 -6.90
CA PRO A 166 13.58 22.51 -8.22
C PRO A 166 12.51 21.56 -8.76
N VAL A 167 12.41 21.49 -10.10
CA VAL A 167 11.67 20.44 -10.79
C VAL A 167 12.52 19.16 -10.82
N CYS A 168 11.97 18.09 -10.28
CA CYS A 168 12.58 16.76 -10.31
C CYS A 168 12.08 15.97 -11.53
N HIS A 169 12.96 15.50 -12.37
CA HIS A 169 12.60 14.77 -13.59
C HIS A 169 12.38 13.27 -13.37
N ASP A 170 13.03 12.68 -12.37
CA ASP A 170 12.89 11.28 -11.98
C ASP A 170 13.14 11.11 -10.48
N PHE A 171 12.07 11.01 -9.72
CA PHE A 171 12.13 10.82 -8.27
C PHE A 171 12.86 9.53 -7.88
N ASN A 172 12.68 8.43 -8.61
CA ASN A 172 13.32 7.16 -8.29
C ASN A 172 14.83 7.16 -8.56
N HIS A 173 15.28 7.91 -9.56
CA HIS A 173 16.69 8.14 -9.78
C HIS A 173 17.32 8.94 -8.63
N GLU A 174 16.67 10.02 -8.20
CA GLU A 174 17.11 10.83 -7.05
C GLU A 174 17.21 9.99 -5.77
N ILE A 175 16.15 9.22 -5.45
CA ILE A 175 16.15 8.35 -4.27
C ILE A 175 17.25 7.30 -4.35
N LYS A 176 17.40 6.64 -5.49
CA LYS A 176 18.43 5.60 -5.68
C LYS A 176 19.85 6.12 -5.51
N THR A 177 20.12 7.33 -5.99
CA THR A 177 21.46 7.92 -6.01
C THR A 177 21.79 8.73 -4.77
N LYS A 178 20.79 9.38 -4.14
CA LYS A 178 20.98 10.27 -2.99
C LYS A 178 20.38 9.75 -1.69
N GLY A 179 19.66 8.63 -1.73
CA GLY A 179 19.03 8.01 -0.56
C GLY A 179 17.69 8.62 -0.12
N ALA A 180 17.33 9.80 -0.63
CA ALA A 180 16.12 10.52 -0.26
C ALA A 180 15.76 11.59 -1.31
N LEU A 181 14.61 12.23 -1.15
CA LEU A 181 14.24 13.46 -1.86
C LEU A 181 14.49 14.67 -0.96
N LYS A 182 14.97 15.74 -1.56
CA LYS A 182 14.88 17.11 -1.02
C LYS A 182 13.59 17.75 -1.50
N PRO A 183 13.17 18.92 -0.95
CA PRO A 183 12.02 19.65 -1.46
C PRO A 183 12.10 19.81 -2.99
N CYS A 184 11.06 19.36 -3.68
CA CYS A 184 11.00 19.37 -5.14
C CYS A 184 9.56 19.14 -5.63
N VAL A 185 9.31 19.40 -6.91
CA VAL A 185 8.06 19.11 -7.59
C VAL A 185 8.35 18.34 -8.88
N GLY A 186 7.44 17.47 -9.34
CA GLY A 186 7.62 16.78 -10.61
C GLY A 186 6.48 15.84 -10.94
N PHE A 187 6.58 15.21 -12.10
CA PHE A 187 5.66 14.15 -12.51
C PHE A 187 6.04 12.83 -11.82
N PHE A 188 5.02 12.11 -11.37
CA PHE A 188 5.22 10.85 -10.65
C PHE A 188 5.89 9.78 -11.52
N SER A 189 6.64 8.89 -10.88
CA SER A 189 6.97 7.59 -11.47
C SER A 189 5.79 6.65 -11.26
N VAL A 190 5.36 5.98 -12.32
CA VAL A 190 4.17 5.14 -12.36
C VAL A 190 4.51 3.78 -12.95
N SER A 191 3.89 2.74 -12.42
CA SER A 191 4.07 1.36 -12.91
C SER A 191 3.04 1.06 -13.99
N TYR A 192 3.30 1.47 -15.24
CA TYR A 192 2.39 1.33 -16.37
C TYR A 192 3.12 1.21 -17.71
N ASN A 193 2.40 0.75 -18.73
CA ASN A 193 2.85 0.82 -20.12
C ASN A 193 2.32 2.12 -20.76
N PRO A 194 3.19 3.07 -21.17
CA PRO A 194 2.76 4.35 -21.75
C PRO A 194 2.15 4.21 -23.14
N ASP A 195 2.34 3.09 -23.86
CA ASP A 195 1.84 2.93 -25.22
C ASP A 195 0.34 2.59 -25.25
N ASP A 196 -0.15 1.86 -24.26
CA ASP A 196 -1.54 1.42 -24.18
C ASP A 196 -2.27 1.84 -22.90
N GLY A 197 -1.58 2.55 -21.97
CA GLY A 197 -2.14 3.01 -20.70
C GLY A 197 -2.47 1.91 -19.70
N ARG A 198 -1.96 0.69 -19.93
CA ARG A 198 -2.24 -0.46 -19.05
C ARG A 198 -1.34 -0.49 -17.84
N ARG A 199 -1.88 -1.02 -16.75
CA ARG A 199 -1.16 -1.27 -15.49
C ARG A 199 -0.01 -2.24 -15.68
N SER A 200 1.11 -1.97 -15.02
CA SER A 200 2.14 -2.96 -14.73
C SER A 200 2.02 -3.39 -13.26
N SER A 201 0.87 -3.98 -12.90
CA SER A 201 0.61 -4.51 -11.56
C SER A 201 1.47 -5.75 -11.25
N ALA A 202 1.42 -6.25 -10.01
CA ALA A 202 2.14 -7.47 -9.65
C ALA A 202 1.62 -8.70 -10.44
N SER A 203 0.31 -8.82 -10.68
CA SER A 203 -0.23 -9.89 -11.52
C SER A 203 0.23 -9.77 -12.96
N VAL A 204 0.18 -8.57 -13.55
CA VAL A 204 0.63 -8.31 -14.92
C VAL A 204 2.10 -8.64 -15.12
N ALA A 205 2.94 -8.26 -14.16
CA ALA A 205 4.39 -8.45 -14.26
C ALA A 205 4.85 -9.88 -13.94
N TYR A 206 4.19 -10.57 -13.03
CA TYR A 206 4.69 -11.85 -12.49
C TYR A 206 3.81 -13.06 -12.81
N ILE A 207 2.51 -12.89 -13.00
CA ILE A 207 1.57 -14.00 -13.21
C ILE A 207 1.07 -14.08 -14.64
N HIS A 208 0.74 -12.95 -15.28
CA HIS A 208 0.22 -12.95 -16.66
C HIS A 208 1.17 -13.58 -17.69
N PRO A 209 2.51 -13.42 -17.62
CA PRO A 209 3.41 -14.12 -18.54
C PRO A 209 3.26 -15.65 -18.45
N ILE A 210 3.01 -16.17 -17.24
CA ILE A 210 2.79 -17.61 -17.03
C ILE A 210 1.42 -18.02 -17.58
N LEU A 211 0.36 -17.22 -17.33
CA LEU A 211 -0.99 -17.50 -17.81
C LEU A 211 -1.11 -17.43 -19.35
N ARG A 212 -0.32 -16.56 -20.00
CA ARG A 212 -0.24 -16.49 -21.47
C ARG A 212 0.57 -17.64 -22.07
N GLY A 213 1.42 -18.29 -21.29
CA GLY A 213 2.35 -19.32 -21.77
C GLY A 213 3.70 -18.76 -22.25
N ASP A 214 3.97 -17.48 -22.02
CA ASP A 214 5.28 -16.86 -22.30
C ASP A 214 6.37 -17.44 -21.40
N GLU A 215 5.99 -17.83 -20.17
CA GLU A 215 6.82 -18.53 -19.20
C GLU A 215 6.23 -19.89 -18.85
N ASN A 216 7.07 -20.93 -18.93
CA ASN A 216 6.66 -22.27 -18.53
C ASN A 216 6.91 -22.49 -17.03
N ARG A 217 5.83 -22.53 -16.23
CA ARG A 217 5.85 -22.78 -14.77
C ARG A 217 4.80 -23.86 -14.42
N PRO A 218 5.03 -25.14 -14.78
CA PRO A 218 4.07 -26.20 -14.52
C PRO A 218 3.87 -26.48 -13.03
N ASN A 219 4.76 -26.00 -12.19
CA ASN A 219 4.76 -26.11 -10.74
C ASN A 219 3.98 -24.98 -10.04
N LEU A 220 3.33 -24.05 -10.78
CA LEU A 220 2.45 -23.03 -10.23
C LEU A 220 0.98 -23.38 -10.48
N THR A 221 0.18 -23.33 -9.42
CA THR A 221 -1.29 -23.31 -9.49
C THR A 221 -1.80 -21.98 -8.95
N VAL A 222 -2.64 -21.28 -9.72
CA VAL A 222 -3.30 -20.03 -9.29
C VAL A 222 -4.78 -20.30 -9.09
N LEU A 223 -5.22 -20.34 -7.84
CA LEU A 223 -6.58 -20.59 -7.41
C LEU A 223 -7.27 -19.26 -7.09
N THR A 224 -8.30 -18.90 -7.84
CA THR A 224 -9.07 -17.66 -7.68
C THR A 224 -10.47 -17.93 -7.15
N ASN A 225 -11.15 -16.89 -6.63
CA ASN A 225 -12.46 -17.01 -5.98
C ASN A 225 -12.46 -18.04 -4.84
N ALA A 226 -11.39 -18.08 -4.07
CA ALA A 226 -11.20 -19.03 -2.98
C ALA A 226 -10.85 -18.30 -1.67
N TRP A 227 -11.68 -18.47 -0.66
CA TRP A 227 -11.58 -17.75 0.61
C TRP A 227 -10.91 -18.60 1.69
N VAL A 228 -9.77 -18.13 2.19
CA VAL A 228 -9.09 -18.75 3.34
C VAL A 228 -9.68 -18.16 4.63
N SER A 229 -10.24 -19.02 5.48
CA SER A 229 -10.93 -18.62 6.70
C SER A 229 -10.15 -18.93 7.99
N LYS A 230 -9.15 -19.84 7.93
CA LYS A 230 -8.42 -20.26 9.12
C LYS A 230 -7.02 -20.76 8.77
N VAL A 231 -6.07 -20.50 9.69
CA VAL A 231 -4.75 -21.12 9.75
C VAL A 231 -4.79 -22.23 10.80
N ASN A 232 -4.44 -23.44 10.43
CA ASN A 232 -4.45 -24.61 11.32
C ASN A 232 -3.09 -24.80 11.99
N VAL A 233 -3.11 -25.01 13.30
CA VAL A 233 -1.89 -25.14 14.12
C VAL A 233 -1.96 -26.40 14.96
N SER A 234 -0.86 -27.14 15.01
CA SER A 234 -0.66 -28.28 15.92
C SER A 234 0.62 -28.06 16.74
N GLY A 235 0.46 -27.86 18.04
CA GLY A 235 1.57 -27.45 18.91
C GLY A 235 2.10 -26.06 18.50
N ASP A 236 3.36 -26.00 18.06
CA ASP A 236 4.03 -24.79 17.55
C ASP A 236 4.15 -24.75 16.02
N LYS A 237 3.55 -25.73 15.31
CA LYS A 237 3.66 -25.86 13.85
C LYS A 237 2.34 -25.51 13.18
N VAL A 238 2.39 -24.60 12.20
CA VAL A 238 1.30 -24.42 11.25
C VAL A 238 1.26 -25.63 10.31
N THR A 239 0.11 -26.27 10.25
CA THR A 239 -0.10 -27.49 9.46
C THR A 239 -0.80 -27.21 8.13
N GLY A 240 -1.49 -26.08 7.99
CA GLY A 240 -2.16 -25.72 6.76
C GLY A 240 -3.22 -24.63 6.94
N VAL A 241 -4.13 -24.54 5.98
CA VAL A 241 -5.22 -23.56 5.95
C VAL A 241 -6.54 -24.18 5.55
N ASP A 242 -7.64 -23.66 6.08
CA ASP A 242 -9.00 -23.99 5.63
C ASP A 242 -9.44 -23.00 4.56
N VAL A 243 -9.87 -23.50 3.42
CA VAL A 243 -10.30 -22.73 2.26
C VAL A 243 -11.71 -23.12 1.82
N THR A 244 -12.49 -22.12 1.44
CA THR A 244 -13.79 -22.30 0.77
C THR A 244 -13.61 -21.98 -0.70
N LEU A 245 -13.88 -22.91 -1.59
CA LEU A 245 -13.81 -22.76 -3.04
C LEU A 245 -15.04 -22.00 -3.58
N GLN A 246 -14.99 -21.56 -4.81
CA GLN A 246 -16.09 -20.83 -5.48
C GLN A 246 -17.41 -21.60 -5.47
N ASN A 247 -17.38 -22.92 -5.58
CA ASN A 247 -18.55 -23.80 -5.54
C ASN A 247 -19.09 -24.06 -4.11
N GLY A 248 -18.53 -23.43 -3.08
CA GLY A 248 -18.89 -23.62 -1.66
C GLY A 248 -18.22 -24.82 -1.00
N GLU A 249 -17.43 -25.60 -1.71
CA GLU A 249 -16.70 -26.74 -1.14
C GLU A 249 -15.63 -26.25 -0.18
N ARG A 250 -15.60 -26.83 1.03
CA ARG A 250 -14.56 -26.54 2.04
C ARG A 250 -13.46 -27.57 1.98
N ARG A 251 -12.23 -27.11 2.04
CA ARG A 251 -11.01 -27.92 2.00
C ARG A 251 -10.02 -27.49 3.07
N THR A 252 -9.27 -28.43 3.58
CA THR A 252 -8.03 -28.17 4.34
C THR A 252 -6.84 -28.47 3.45
N LEU A 253 -5.96 -27.50 3.30
CA LEU A 253 -4.73 -27.61 2.50
C LEU A 253 -3.53 -27.65 3.43
N ASN A 254 -2.73 -28.70 3.33
CA ASN A 254 -1.59 -28.97 4.22
C ASN A 254 -0.28 -28.91 3.41
N PRO A 255 0.40 -27.74 3.32
CA PRO A 255 1.65 -27.63 2.59
C PRO A 255 2.76 -28.47 3.23
N LYS A 256 3.60 -29.08 2.39
CA LYS A 256 4.74 -29.90 2.86
C LYS A 256 5.87 -29.05 3.44
N ALA A 257 6.02 -27.82 2.95
CA ALA A 257 7.09 -26.90 3.34
C ALA A 257 6.55 -25.76 4.23
N GLU A 258 5.92 -24.75 3.65
CA GLU A 258 5.50 -23.57 4.40
C GLU A 258 4.16 -23.01 3.89
N THR A 259 3.42 -22.36 4.79
CA THR A 259 2.33 -21.44 4.49
C THR A 259 2.86 -20.00 4.48
N ILE A 260 2.57 -19.21 3.46
CA ILE A 260 2.98 -17.81 3.36
C ILE A 260 1.72 -16.92 3.33
N LEU A 261 1.54 -16.07 4.34
CA LEU A 261 0.40 -15.18 4.44
C LEU A 261 0.72 -13.84 3.77
N CYS A 262 -0.07 -13.50 2.75
CA CYS A 262 0.08 -12.31 1.91
C CYS A 262 -1.28 -11.62 1.67
N ALA A 263 -2.22 -11.76 2.63
CA ALA A 263 -3.58 -11.22 2.49
C ALA A 263 -3.67 -9.70 2.74
N GLY A 264 -2.55 -9.04 3.01
CA GLY A 264 -2.44 -7.61 3.22
C GLY A 264 -2.66 -7.18 4.66
N ALA A 265 -2.36 -5.91 4.95
CA ALA A 265 -2.33 -5.37 6.31
C ALA A 265 -3.69 -5.39 7.03
N VAL A 266 -4.80 -5.63 6.34
CA VAL A 266 -6.13 -5.77 6.96
C VAL A 266 -6.50 -7.23 7.17
N ASP A 267 -6.38 -8.06 6.13
CA ASP A 267 -6.91 -9.42 6.19
C ASP A 267 -5.90 -10.43 6.75
N THR A 268 -4.60 -10.17 6.71
CA THR A 268 -3.62 -11.04 7.38
C THR A 268 -3.80 -11.05 8.90
N PRO A 269 -3.86 -9.91 9.63
CA PRO A 269 -4.15 -9.95 11.06
C PRO A 269 -5.56 -10.48 11.35
N ARG A 270 -6.58 -10.16 10.54
CA ARG A 270 -7.93 -10.73 10.67
C ARG A 270 -7.91 -12.26 10.61
N LEU A 271 -7.22 -12.84 9.63
CA LEU A 271 -7.08 -14.29 9.49
C LEU A 271 -6.37 -14.91 10.71
N LEU A 272 -5.29 -14.29 11.20
CA LEU A 272 -4.58 -14.74 12.39
C LEU A 272 -5.49 -14.72 13.62
N LEU A 273 -6.21 -13.62 13.86
CA LEU A 273 -7.13 -13.46 14.99
C LEU A 273 -8.23 -14.53 14.99
N HIS A 274 -8.90 -14.77 13.84
CA HIS A 274 -9.89 -15.84 13.71
C HIS A 274 -9.30 -17.24 13.89
N SER A 275 -7.98 -17.37 13.70
CA SER A 275 -7.25 -18.64 13.93
C SER A 275 -6.79 -18.82 15.39
N GLY A 276 -7.12 -17.90 16.29
CA GLY A 276 -6.68 -17.92 17.68
C GLY A 276 -5.22 -17.48 17.88
N LEU A 277 -4.66 -16.76 16.90
CA LEU A 277 -3.28 -16.26 16.89
C LEU A 277 -3.30 -14.73 17.07
N GLY A 278 -3.15 -14.24 18.29
CA GLY A 278 -3.24 -12.80 18.54
C GLY A 278 -3.29 -12.45 20.02
N PRO A 279 -3.69 -11.20 20.37
CA PRO A 279 -3.79 -10.76 21.75
C PRO A 279 -4.77 -11.63 22.55
N LYS A 280 -4.27 -12.31 23.58
CA LYS A 280 -5.03 -13.28 24.38
C LYS A 280 -6.35 -12.71 24.92
N GLN A 281 -6.31 -11.48 25.44
CA GLN A 281 -7.50 -10.85 26.04
C GLN A 281 -8.61 -10.68 24.99
N GLN A 282 -8.31 -10.10 23.83
CA GLN A 282 -9.27 -9.89 22.75
C GLN A 282 -9.91 -11.20 22.28
N LEU A 283 -9.10 -12.25 22.12
CA LEU A 283 -9.58 -13.55 21.68
C LEU A 283 -10.54 -14.16 22.69
N GLN A 284 -10.22 -14.08 23.99
CA GLN A 284 -11.08 -14.57 25.08
C GLN A 284 -12.41 -13.82 25.19
N GLU A 285 -12.39 -12.49 25.03
CA GLU A 285 -13.61 -11.66 25.05
C GLU A 285 -14.60 -12.03 23.94
N LEU A 286 -14.09 -12.52 22.80
CA LEU A 286 -14.90 -12.99 21.67
C LEU A 286 -15.19 -14.50 21.70
N GLY A 287 -14.75 -15.23 22.74
CA GLY A 287 -14.91 -16.68 22.80
C GLY A 287 -14.08 -17.47 21.77
N ILE A 288 -13.05 -16.85 21.18
CA ILE A 288 -12.14 -17.50 20.25
C ILE A 288 -11.07 -18.27 21.06
N PRO A 289 -10.89 -19.58 20.84
CA PRO A 289 -9.83 -20.33 21.53
C PRO A 289 -8.45 -19.75 21.27
N VAL A 290 -7.71 -19.45 22.33
CA VAL A 290 -6.34 -18.94 22.22
C VAL A 290 -5.39 -20.07 21.85
N VAL A 291 -4.90 -20.07 20.62
CA VAL A 291 -3.89 -21.02 20.12
C VAL A 291 -2.49 -20.52 20.48
N LYS A 292 -2.23 -19.24 20.23
CA LYS A 292 -0.97 -18.58 20.59
C LYS A 292 -1.20 -17.12 20.94
N ASP A 293 -0.69 -16.70 22.09
CA ASP A 293 -0.68 -15.26 22.45
C ASP A 293 0.42 -14.54 21.69
N ILE A 294 0.02 -13.66 20.76
CA ILE A 294 0.89 -12.80 19.93
C ILE A 294 0.36 -11.36 20.03
N PRO A 295 0.77 -10.60 21.04
CA PRO A 295 0.17 -9.30 21.37
C PRO A 295 0.18 -8.26 20.24
N GLY A 296 1.15 -8.36 19.31
CA GLY A 296 1.32 -7.40 18.23
C GLY A 296 0.39 -7.60 17.04
N VAL A 297 -0.36 -8.71 16.96
CA VAL A 297 -1.27 -8.95 15.82
C VAL A 297 -2.42 -7.95 15.85
N GLY A 298 -2.56 -7.19 14.77
CA GLY A 298 -3.55 -6.13 14.61
C GLY A 298 -3.13 -4.78 15.19
N GLU A 299 -2.08 -4.71 16.00
CA GLU A 299 -1.55 -3.47 16.56
C GLU A 299 -0.61 -2.74 15.58
N ASN A 300 -0.24 -1.49 15.88
CA ASN A 300 0.64 -0.67 15.04
C ASN A 300 0.07 -0.43 13.61
N LEU A 301 -1.24 -0.26 13.49
CA LEU A 301 -1.85 0.12 12.22
C LEU A 301 -1.35 1.51 11.80
N LEU A 302 -0.70 1.54 10.65
CA LEU A 302 -0.12 2.73 10.02
C LEU A 302 -0.94 3.11 8.79
N ASP A 303 -0.96 4.40 8.44
CA ASP A 303 -1.50 4.90 7.18
C ASP A 303 -0.91 6.28 6.87
N HIS A 304 -1.04 6.75 5.63
CA HIS A 304 -0.77 8.12 5.24
C HIS A 304 -2.10 8.89 5.19
N PRO A 305 -2.45 9.68 6.21
CA PRO A 305 -3.60 10.56 6.13
C PRO A 305 -3.29 11.75 5.24
N GLU A 306 -4.27 12.17 4.46
CA GLU A 306 -4.22 13.39 3.66
C GLU A 306 -5.40 14.30 3.97
N SER A 307 -5.24 15.60 3.69
CA SER A 307 -6.34 16.57 3.65
C SER A 307 -6.54 17.03 2.21
N ILE A 308 -7.46 17.94 1.99
CA ILE A 308 -7.77 18.43 0.65
C ILE A 308 -8.08 19.90 0.65
N ILE A 309 -7.62 20.60 -0.38
CA ILE A 309 -8.02 21.96 -0.73
C ILE A 309 -8.47 21.96 -2.20
N ILE A 310 -9.59 22.64 -2.49
CA ILE A 310 -10.29 22.53 -3.77
C ILE A 310 -10.46 23.90 -4.39
N TRP A 311 -10.12 24.00 -5.67
CA TRP A 311 -10.40 25.17 -6.52
C TRP A 311 -11.35 24.80 -7.65
N GLU A 312 -12.35 25.67 -7.88
CA GLU A 312 -13.12 25.71 -9.11
C GLU A 312 -12.27 26.37 -10.20
N LEU A 313 -12.26 25.76 -11.38
CA LEU A 313 -11.52 26.28 -12.53
C LEU A 313 -12.40 27.17 -13.40
N ASN A 314 -11.77 28.11 -14.12
CA ASN A 314 -12.43 29.01 -15.06
C ASN A 314 -12.50 28.48 -16.49
N LYS A 315 -11.91 27.31 -16.75
CA LYS A 315 -11.91 26.58 -18.01
C LYS A 315 -11.84 25.06 -17.74
N PRO A 316 -12.31 24.24 -18.68
CA PRO A 316 -12.34 22.79 -18.50
C PRO A 316 -10.96 22.18 -18.26
N VAL A 317 -10.92 21.12 -17.45
CA VAL A 317 -9.75 20.26 -17.32
C VAL A 317 -9.45 19.60 -18.68
N PRO A 318 -8.18 19.62 -19.17
CA PRO A 318 -7.82 18.96 -20.41
C PRO A 318 -8.09 17.46 -20.34
N GLN A 319 -8.98 16.97 -21.19
CA GLN A 319 -9.35 15.56 -21.24
C GLN A 319 -8.33 14.73 -22.03
N ASN A 320 -8.24 13.43 -21.71
CA ASN A 320 -7.47 12.44 -22.45
C ASN A 320 -5.92 12.61 -22.47
N GLN A 321 -5.37 13.47 -21.65
CA GLN A 321 -3.92 13.68 -21.49
C GLN A 321 -3.51 13.48 -20.03
N THR A 322 -3.90 12.38 -19.44
CA THR A 322 -3.57 11.98 -18.07
C THR A 322 -3.47 10.46 -18.00
N THR A 323 -2.72 9.94 -17.03
CA THR A 323 -2.67 8.51 -16.76
C THR A 323 -3.70 8.10 -15.71
N MET A 324 -3.96 8.96 -14.73
CA MET A 324 -4.74 8.63 -13.54
C MET A 324 -5.34 9.85 -12.82
N ASP A 325 -5.42 11.00 -13.51
CA ASP A 325 -5.91 12.28 -12.96
C ASP A 325 -5.14 12.83 -11.75
N SER A 326 -3.99 12.21 -11.41
CA SER A 326 -3.08 12.62 -10.35
C SER A 326 -1.63 12.35 -10.79
N ASP A 327 -1.17 13.10 -11.78
CA ASP A 327 0.06 12.76 -12.51
C ASP A 327 1.33 13.38 -11.93
N ALA A 328 1.20 14.35 -11.00
CA ALA A 328 2.33 15.08 -10.43
C ALA A 328 2.17 15.33 -8.92
N GLY A 329 3.27 15.62 -8.25
CA GLY A 329 3.28 15.91 -6.83
C GLY A 329 4.42 16.78 -6.37
N ILE A 330 4.24 17.35 -5.17
CA ILE A 330 5.23 18.17 -4.48
C ILE A 330 5.72 17.42 -3.25
N PHE A 331 7.01 17.55 -2.97
CA PHE A 331 7.63 17.14 -1.72
C PHE A 331 8.20 18.37 -1.04
N LEU A 332 7.80 18.61 0.22
CA LEU A 332 8.22 19.75 1.00
C LEU A 332 8.76 19.31 2.36
N ARG A 333 9.48 20.23 2.98
CA ARG A 333 9.89 20.13 4.37
C ARG A 333 9.24 21.26 5.15
N ARG A 334 8.67 20.91 6.28
CA ARG A 334 8.18 21.88 7.25
C ARG A 334 9.35 22.46 8.05
N GLU A 335 9.39 23.77 8.22
CA GLU A 335 10.27 24.40 9.19
C GLU A 335 9.77 24.11 10.60
N ILE A 336 10.31 23.08 11.25
CA ILE A 336 10.09 22.86 12.68
C ILE A 336 11.45 23.01 13.36
N PRO A 337 11.58 24.00 14.26
CA PRO A 337 12.74 24.04 15.14
C PRO A 337 12.73 22.83 16.08
N ASN A 338 13.81 22.05 16.08
CA ASN A 338 14.13 21.04 17.09
C ASN A 338 13.12 19.91 17.33
N ALA A 339 12.63 19.22 16.29
CA ALA A 339 12.09 17.89 16.50
C ALA A 339 13.25 16.95 16.84
N ALA A 340 13.40 16.61 18.11
CA ALA A 340 14.43 15.69 18.58
C ALA A 340 14.34 14.36 17.82
N GLY A 341 15.40 13.99 17.10
CA GLY A 341 15.47 12.78 16.28
C GLY A 341 15.10 12.97 14.80
N ASP A 342 15.00 14.18 14.31
CA ASP A 342 14.80 14.45 12.89
C ASP A 342 16.15 14.47 12.17
N ASP A 343 16.36 13.54 11.24
CA ASP A 343 17.59 13.43 10.43
C ASP A 343 17.64 14.53 9.33
N GLY A 344 17.50 15.76 9.78
CA GLY A 344 17.94 17.00 9.13
C GLY A 344 17.23 17.37 7.81
N ASP A 345 17.25 16.60 6.74
CA ASP A 345 16.86 17.08 5.40
C ASP A 345 15.73 16.30 4.71
N ILE A 346 14.98 15.46 5.46
CA ILE A 346 13.96 14.61 4.87
C ILE A 346 12.62 15.34 4.75
N VAL A 347 11.98 15.21 3.59
CA VAL A 347 10.65 15.75 3.34
C VAL A 347 9.61 15.16 4.30
N ASP A 348 8.70 15.99 4.79
CA ASP A 348 7.65 15.62 5.74
C ASP A 348 6.24 16.06 5.30
N ILE A 349 6.14 16.65 4.13
CA ILE A 349 4.88 16.92 3.43
C ILE A 349 5.01 16.37 2.02
N MET A 350 4.01 15.64 1.57
CA MET A 350 3.79 15.31 0.18
C MET A 350 2.42 15.84 -0.23
N MET A 351 2.27 16.34 -1.46
CA MET A 351 0.98 16.68 -2.01
C MET A 351 0.80 16.06 -3.38
N HIS A 352 -0.32 15.39 -3.58
CA HIS A 352 -0.79 15.05 -4.91
C HIS A 352 -1.58 16.22 -5.49
N CYS A 353 -1.58 16.34 -6.81
CA CYS A 353 -2.57 17.13 -7.53
C CYS A 353 -3.63 16.18 -8.11
N TYR A 354 -4.90 16.54 -8.00
CA TYR A 354 -5.99 15.82 -8.68
C TYR A 354 -6.69 16.78 -9.63
N GLN A 355 -6.83 16.36 -10.88
CA GLN A 355 -7.48 17.12 -11.96
C GLN A 355 -8.96 16.75 -12.08
N ILE A 356 -9.55 16.34 -10.97
CA ILE A 356 -10.95 15.93 -10.82
C ILE A 356 -11.54 16.55 -9.55
N PRO A 357 -12.87 16.68 -9.47
CA PRO A 357 -13.56 17.15 -8.27
C PRO A 357 -13.58 16.05 -7.19
N PHE A 358 -12.49 15.88 -6.47
CA PHE A 358 -12.40 14.90 -5.37
C PHE A 358 -13.10 15.43 -4.12
N CYS A 359 -14.43 15.62 -4.20
CA CYS A 359 -15.24 16.39 -3.25
C CYS A 359 -15.97 15.56 -2.19
N LEU A 360 -15.78 14.23 -2.11
CA LEU A 360 -16.62 13.36 -1.25
C LEU A 360 -16.71 13.84 0.21
N ASN A 361 -15.59 14.17 0.82
CA ASN A 361 -15.56 14.59 2.22
C ASN A 361 -15.95 16.07 2.41
N THR A 362 -15.65 16.93 1.45
CA THR A 362 -16.01 18.35 1.52
C THR A 362 -17.50 18.57 1.27
N ALA A 363 -18.11 17.85 0.31
CA ALA A 363 -19.55 17.89 0.06
C ALA A 363 -20.37 17.49 1.30
N ARG A 364 -19.90 16.52 2.07
CA ARG A 364 -20.53 16.13 3.35
C ARG A 364 -20.57 17.27 4.36
N LEU A 365 -19.64 18.22 4.29
CA LEU A 365 -19.59 19.40 5.14
C LEU A 365 -20.31 20.61 4.51
N GLY A 366 -20.99 20.42 3.37
CA GLY A 366 -21.78 21.47 2.71
C GLY A 366 -21.00 22.37 1.74
N TYR A 367 -19.76 22.02 1.37
CA TYR A 367 -19.04 22.75 0.33
C TYR A 367 -19.56 22.38 -1.06
N ASP A 368 -19.46 23.33 -1.98
CA ASP A 368 -19.85 23.11 -3.38
C ASP A 368 -19.03 22.00 -4.04
N THR A 369 -19.61 21.38 -5.08
CA THR A 369 -18.98 20.35 -5.91
C THR A 369 -18.87 20.83 -7.35
N PRO A 370 -17.86 21.63 -7.72
CA PRO A 370 -17.70 22.14 -9.07
C PRO A 370 -17.42 20.99 -10.05
N ILE A 371 -17.86 21.14 -11.31
CA ILE A 371 -17.61 20.18 -12.38
C ILE A 371 -16.14 20.21 -12.78
N ASP A 372 -15.63 21.39 -13.07
CA ASP A 372 -14.22 21.60 -13.38
C ASP A 372 -13.49 22.04 -12.12
N ALA A 373 -12.68 21.14 -11.57
CA ALA A 373 -11.97 21.35 -10.32
C ALA A 373 -10.53 20.88 -10.40
N PHE A 374 -9.72 21.50 -9.57
CA PHE A 374 -8.37 21.05 -9.24
C PHE A 374 -8.25 20.95 -7.74
N CYS A 375 -7.69 19.84 -7.28
CA CYS A 375 -7.49 19.61 -5.86
C CYS A 375 -6.00 19.42 -5.56
N MET A 376 -5.54 19.94 -4.44
CA MET A 376 -4.26 19.55 -3.85
C MET A 376 -4.54 18.81 -2.55
N THR A 377 -3.86 17.69 -2.35
CA THR A 377 -4.05 16.85 -1.16
C THR A 377 -2.75 16.73 -0.39
N PRO A 378 -2.48 17.65 0.55
CA PRO A 378 -1.35 17.50 1.45
C PRO A 378 -1.54 16.27 2.31
N ASN A 379 -0.56 15.37 2.30
CA ASN A 379 -0.52 14.19 3.14
C ASN A 379 0.72 14.21 4.06
N ILE A 380 0.69 13.31 5.04
CA ILE A 380 1.72 13.20 6.06
C ILE A 380 2.57 11.96 5.75
N PRO A 381 3.76 12.11 5.13
CA PRO A 381 4.64 10.98 4.78
C PRO A 381 5.10 10.15 5.99
N ARG A 382 5.26 10.78 7.14
CA ARG A 382 5.73 10.14 8.37
C ARG A 382 4.78 10.40 9.54
N PRO A 383 3.54 9.86 9.49
CA PRO A 383 2.55 10.08 10.52
C PRO A 383 3.02 9.51 11.86
N ARG A 384 2.68 10.18 12.96
CA ARG A 384 3.02 9.76 14.32
C ARG A 384 1.88 9.02 15.02
N SER A 385 0.66 9.23 14.59
CA SER A 385 -0.51 8.48 15.06
C SER A 385 -0.37 6.99 14.73
N ARG A 386 -0.81 6.14 15.67
CA ARG A 386 -0.78 4.67 15.54
C ARG A 386 -2.12 4.09 15.92
N GLY A 387 -2.65 3.26 15.05
CA GLY A 387 -3.92 2.61 15.23
C GLY A 387 -3.82 1.12 15.49
N ARG A 388 -4.96 0.46 15.33
CA ARG A 388 -5.08 -1.01 15.44
C ARG A 388 -6.20 -1.55 14.58
N ILE A 389 -6.13 -2.84 14.29
CA ILE A 389 -7.21 -3.65 13.73
C ILE A 389 -7.63 -4.67 14.79
N TYR A 390 -8.93 -4.82 15.01
CA TYR A 390 -9.44 -5.79 15.96
C TYR A 390 -10.76 -6.41 15.48
N LEU A 391 -11.08 -7.59 15.98
CA LEU A 391 -12.35 -8.24 15.69
C LEU A 391 -13.46 -7.68 16.59
N THR A 392 -14.65 -7.60 16.03
CA THR A 392 -15.89 -7.28 16.78
C THR A 392 -16.82 -8.49 16.88
N SER A 393 -16.48 -9.60 16.22
CA SER A 393 -17.23 -10.84 16.21
C SER A 393 -16.31 -12.03 15.97
N ALA A 394 -16.69 -13.19 16.49
CA ALA A 394 -16.03 -14.47 16.15
C ALA A 394 -16.45 -15.00 14.76
N ASP A 395 -17.47 -14.44 14.12
CA ASP A 395 -17.88 -14.80 12.77
C ASP A 395 -16.88 -14.23 11.74
N PRO A 396 -16.19 -15.08 10.96
CA PRO A 396 -15.23 -14.64 9.96
C PRO A 396 -15.83 -13.85 8.79
N ASN A 397 -17.15 -13.80 8.65
CA ASN A 397 -17.81 -12.98 7.63
C ASN A 397 -17.98 -11.52 8.06
N VAL A 398 -17.86 -11.22 9.36
CA VAL A 398 -17.92 -9.85 9.88
C VAL A 398 -16.59 -9.15 9.62
N LYS A 399 -16.64 -7.97 9.00
CA LYS A 399 -15.44 -7.15 8.75
C LYS A 399 -14.79 -6.73 10.08
N PRO A 400 -13.47 -6.69 10.17
CA PRO A 400 -12.77 -6.20 11.36
C PRO A 400 -12.99 -4.69 11.53
N ALA A 401 -12.84 -4.21 12.75
CA ALA A 401 -12.79 -2.80 13.07
C ALA A 401 -11.42 -2.22 12.70
N LEU A 402 -11.40 -1.12 11.96
CA LEU A 402 -10.21 -0.36 11.59
C LEU A 402 -10.20 0.95 12.38
N ASP A 403 -9.36 1.01 13.40
CA ASP A 403 -9.16 2.18 14.25
C ASP A 403 -7.79 2.78 13.96
N PHE A 404 -7.74 3.76 13.07
CA PHE A 404 -6.47 4.41 12.68
C PHE A 404 -5.97 5.41 13.70
N ARG A 405 -6.86 5.93 14.56
CA ARG A 405 -6.54 6.98 15.54
C ARG A 405 -5.90 8.21 14.91
N TYR A 406 -6.43 8.63 13.76
CA TYR A 406 -5.89 9.79 13.04
C TYR A 406 -5.79 11.01 13.94
N PHE A 407 -4.66 11.73 13.84
CA PHE A 407 -4.39 12.98 14.58
C PHE A 407 -4.40 12.84 16.11
N THR A 408 -4.10 11.64 16.63
CA THR A 408 -4.03 11.40 18.08
C THR A 408 -2.61 11.45 18.61
N ASP A 409 -1.63 11.81 17.80
CA ASP A 409 -0.25 11.99 18.25
C ASP A 409 -0.17 13.11 19.31
N PRO A 410 0.48 12.86 20.47
CA PRO A 410 0.47 13.82 21.59
C PRO A 410 1.13 15.17 21.26
N GLU A 411 2.00 15.18 20.27
CA GLU A 411 2.78 16.37 19.88
C GLU A 411 2.05 17.25 18.88
N GLY A 412 0.88 16.81 18.34
CA GLY A 412 0.12 17.52 17.32
C GLY A 412 0.86 17.64 15.97
N TYR A 413 1.87 16.80 15.77
CA TYR A 413 2.70 16.80 14.56
C TYR A 413 1.86 16.58 13.31
N ASP A 414 0.96 15.58 13.33
CA ASP A 414 0.16 15.19 12.17
C ASP A 414 -0.75 16.34 11.73
N ALA A 415 -1.45 16.97 12.67
CA ALA A 415 -2.34 18.11 12.38
C ALA A 415 -1.57 19.34 11.89
N ALA A 416 -0.41 19.65 12.51
CA ALA A 416 0.42 20.78 12.08
C ALA A 416 1.02 20.57 10.68
N THR A 417 1.32 19.33 10.30
CA THR A 417 1.78 18.99 8.94
C THR A 417 0.70 19.28 7.90
N ILE A 418 -0.55 18.91 8.16
CA ILE A 418 -1.68 19.23 7.28
C ILE A 418 -1.85 20.75 7.12
N VAL A 419 -1.78 21.52 8.21
CA VAL A 419 -1.88 22.99 8.16
C VAL A 419 -0.79 23.59 7.28
N ALA A 420 0.46 23.14 7.44
CA ALA A 420 1.58 23.62 6.62
C ALA A 420 1.36 23.30 5.13
N GLY A 421 0.88 22.09 4.83
CA GLY A 421 0.54 21.70 3.46
C GLY A 421 -0.59 22.52 2.84
N LEU A 422 -1.67 22.78 3.58
CA LEU A 422 -2.78 23.62 3.12
C LEU A 422 -2.31 25.06 2.82
N LYS A 423 -1.43 25.61 3.66
CA LYS A 423 -0.83 26.94 3.42
C LYS A 423 0.05 26.94 2.17
N ALA A 424 0.92 25.95 2.00
CA ALA A 424 1.77 25.84 0.81
C ALA A 424 0.93 25.70 -0.47
N ALA A 425 -0.15 24.95 -0.44
CA ALA A 425 -1.08 24.84 -1.57
C ALA A 425 -1.69 26.19 -1.97
N ARG A 426 -2.02 27.05 -0.99
CA ARG A 426 -2.51 28.40 -1.26
C ARG A 426 -1.44 29.31 -1.88
N GLU A 427 -0.18 29.17 -1.48
CA GLU A 427 0.90 29.94 -2.10
C GLU A 427 1.07 29.56 -3.58
N VAL A 428 1.01 28.26 -3.89
CA VAL A 428 1.03 27.77 -5.27
C VAL A 428 -0.14 28.34 -6.09
N ALA A 429 -1.34 28.36 -5.51
CA ALA A 429 -2.53 28.86 -6.19
C ALA A 429 -2.49 30.37 -6.53
N LYS A 430 -1.62 31.16 -5.89
CA LYS A 430 -1.40 32.59 -6.20
C LYS A 430 -0.41 32.83 -7.33
N GLN A 431 0.34 31.79 -7.75
CA GLN A 431 1.43 31.89 -8.71
C GLN A 431 0.95 31.53 -10.12
N ALA A 432 1.24 32.44 -11.09
CA ALA A 432 1.05 32.14 -12.50
C ALA A 432 2.13 31.16 -13.03
N PRO A 433 1.79 30.26 -13.99
CA PRO A 433 0.57 30.26 -14.80
C PRO A 433 -0.63 29.51 -14.16
N PHE A 434 -0.47 28.75 -13.08
CA PHE A 434 -1.57 27.99 -12.48
C PHE A 434 -2.70 28.90 -11.96
N LYS A 435 -2.38 30.05 -11.40
CA LYS A 435 -3.36 31.06 -10.99
C LYS A 435 -4.39 31.40 -12.08
N ASP A 436 -3.98 31.39 -13.34
CA ASP A 436 -4.83 31.76 -14.47
C ASP A 436 -5.88 30.69 -14.82
N TRP A 437 -5.77 29.50 -14.22
CA TRP A 437 -6.78 28.43 -14.29
C TRP A 437 -7.85 28.58 -13.20
N ILE A 438 -7.54 29.26 -12.09
CA ILE A 438 -8.38 29.29 -10.90
C ILE A 438 -9.47 30.34 -11.03
N LYS A 439 -10.72 29.94 -10.77
CA LYS A 439 -11.87 30.83 -10.61
C LYS A 439 -12.02 31.25 -9.15
N ARG A 440 -12.03 30.31 -8.23
CA ARG A 440 -12.12 30.55 -6.78
C ARG A 440 -11.66 29.35 -5.98
N GLU A 441 -11.25 29.57 -4.74
CA GLU A 441 -11.13 28.52 -3.74
C GLU A 441 -12.52 28.12 -3.25
N VAL A 442 -12.82 26.80 -3.29
CA VAL A 442 -14.13 26.24 -2.88
C VAL A 442 -14.08 25.76 -1.44
N ALA A 443 -13.08 24.97 -1.09
CA ALA A 443 -12.90 24.41 0.23
C ALA A 443 -11.41 24.44 0.64
N PRO A 444 -11.09 24.95 1.84
CA PRO A 444 -11.98 25.45 2.91
C PRO A 444 -12.65 26.80 2.62
N GLY A 445 -12.27 27.48 1.55
CA GLY A 445 -12.68 28.84 1.23
C GLY A 445 -11.82 29.91 1.91
N PRO A 446 -11.74 31.13 1.31
CA PRO A 446 -10.77 32.15 1.68
C PRO A 446 -10.97 32.76 3.08
N ALA A 447 -12.12 32.51 3.71
CA ALA A 447 -12.41 32.99 5.08
C ALA A 447 -11.71 32.17 6.17
N ILE A 448 -11.31 30.92 5.90
CA ILE A 448 -10.63 30.04 6.84
C ILE A 448 -9.12 30.29 6.76
N THR A 449 -8.58 31.10 7.68
CA THR A 449 -7.19 31.60 7.61
C THR A 449 -6.31 31.27 8.80
N THR A 450 -6.88 31.07 10.00
CA THR A 450 -6.06 30.78 11.19
C THR A 450 -5.62 29.32 11.21
N ASP A 451 -4.52 29.02 11.90
CA ASP A 451 -3.98 27.67 11.98
C ASP A 451 -4.95 26.71 12.68
N GLU A 452 -5.67 27.17 13.68
CA GLU A 452 -6.68 26.39 14.40
C GLU A 452 -7.85 26.03 13.45
N ALA A 453 -8.37 27.01 12.68
CA ALA A 453 -9.46 26.78 11.74
C ALA A 453 -9.03 25.89 10.57
N LEU A 454 -7.81 26.04 10.05
CA LEU A 454 -7.23 25.17 9.03
C LEU A 454 -7.01 23.76 9.57
N SER A 455 -6.56 23.62 10.82
CA SER A 455 -6.41 22.32 11.48
C SER A 455 -7.75 21.63 11.67
N GLU A 456 -8.76 22.35 12.15
CA GLU A 456 -10.12 21.80 12.30
C GLU A 456 -10.69 21.34 10.95
N TYR A 457 -10.62 22.20 9.93
CA TYR A 457 -11.04 21.86 8.58
C TYR A 457 -10.28 20.64 8.06
N GLY A 458 -8.95 20.69 8.08
CA GLY A 458 -8.08 19.65 7.51
C GLY A 458 -8.33 18.28 8.12
N ARG A 459 -8.57 18.19 9.43
CA ARG A 459 -8.92 16.96 10.12
C ARG A 459 -10.32 16.46 9.78
N LYS A 460 -11.32 17.35 9.64
CA LYS A 460 -12.71 16.99 9.32
C LYS A 460 -12.89 16.49 7.89
N VAL A 461 -12.08 16.98 6.95
CA VAL A 461 -12.08 16.53 5.54
C VAL A 461 -11.03 15.47 5.26
N ALA A 462 -10.23 15.07 6.27
CA ALA A 462 -9.15 14.13 6.08
C ALA A 462 -9.62 12.85 5.40
N HIS A 463 -8.73 12.31 4.58
CA HIS A 463 -8.90 11.07 3.86
C HIS A 463 -7.67 10.18 4.06
N THR A 464 -7.69 8.99 3.52
CA THR A 464 -6.53 8.08 3.43
C THR A 464 -5.92 8.16 2.04
N VAL A 465 -4.60 8.01 1.94
CA VAL A 465 -3.94 7.69 0.66
C VAL A 465 -4.01 6.17 0.37
N TYR A 466 -4.84 5.44 1.14
CA TYR A 466 -5.06 3.99 1.02
C TYR A 466 -3.82 3.13 1.31
N HIS A 467 -3.01 3.50 2.31
CA HIS A 467 -1.75 2.86 2.66
C HIS A 467 -1.74 2.10 4.01
N PRO A 468 -2.79 1.33 4.41
CA PRO A 468 -2.75 0.61 5.67
C PRO A 468 -1.57 -0.38 5.71
N ALA A 469 -0.82 -0.35 6.80
CA ALA A 469 0.40 -1.12 6.99
C ALA A 469 0.66 -1.43 8.47
N GLY A 470 1.68 -2.23 8.78
CA GLY A 470 2.27 -2.37 10.11
C GLY A 470 1.59 -3.32 11.09
N THR A 471 0.46 -3.90 10.75
CA THR A 471 -0.40 -4.68 11.65
C THR A 471 0.11 -6.07 12.06
N THR A 472 1.20 -6.50 11.47
CA THR A 472 1.97 -7.72 11.80
C THR A 472 3.46 -7.42 11.76
N LYS A 473 3.85 -6.32 12.41
CA LYS A 473 5.17 -5.70 12.24
C LYS A 473 6.34 -6.65 12.45
N MET A 474 7.36 -6.45 11.63
CA MET A 474 8.66 -7.09 11.76
C MET A 474 9.49 -6.44 12.88
N GLY A 475 10.37 -7.22 13.52
CA GLY A 475 11.28 -6.71 14.52
C GLY A 475 12.09 -7.81 15.20
N ASP A 476 12.86 -7.44 16.22
CA ASP A 476 13.56 -8.42 17.07
C ASP A 476 12.56 -9.09 18.01
N VAL A 477 12.03 -10.25 17.58
CA VAL A 477 11.02 -11.02 18.35
C VAL A 477 11.51 -11.47 19.73
N THR A 478 12.79 -11.39 20.03
CA THR A 478 13.34 -11.73 21.35
C THR A 478 13.29 -10.56 22.33
N LYS A 479 13.27 -9.33 21.83
CA LYS A 479 13.31 -8.08 22.62
C LYS A 479 11.99 -7.32 22.57
N ASP A 480 11.36 -7.25 21.41
CA ASP A 480 10.10 -6.56 21.21
C ASP A 480 8.93 -7.55 21.22
N LYS A 481 8.15 -7.56 22.31
CA LYS A 481 6.97 -8.40 22.44
C LYS A 481 5.88 -8.06 21.41
N MET A 482 5.90 -6.85 20.81
CA MET A 482 4.95 -6.42 19.79
C MET A 482 5.40 -6.79 18.37
N ALA A 483 6.63 -7.29 18.18
CA ALA A 483 7.04 -7.85 16.89
C ALA A 483 6.32 -9.17 16.63
N VAL A 484 5.61 -9.25 15.51
CA VAL A 484 4.85 -10.44 15.07
C VAL A 484 5.71 -11.37 14.25
N VAL A 485 6.59 -10.82 13.40
CA VAL A 485 7.54 -11.59 12.61
C VAL A 485 8.97 -11.15 12.87
N ASP A 486 9.91 -12.08 12.69
CA ASP A 486 11.34 -11.78 12.71
C ASP A 486 11.83 -11.19 11.38
N ALA A 487 13.14 -10.89 11.30
CA ALA A 487 13.76 -10.34 10.09
C ALA A 487 13.76 -11.30 8.88
N GLU A 488 13.45 -12.57 9.08
CA GLU A 488 13.23 -13.56 8.04
C GLU A 488 11.74 -13.79 7.75
N LEU A 489 10.86 -12.91 8.28
CA LEU A 489 9.40 -12.93 8.13
C LEU A 489 8.70 -14.13 8.79
N ARG A 490 9.38 -14.90 9.64
CA ARG A 490 8.80 -16.03 10.36
C ARG A 490 7.93 -15.54 11.51
N VAL A 491 6.77 -16.13 11.67
CA VAL A 491 5.84 -15.75 12.74
C VAL A 491 6.36 -16.18 14.10
N ARG A 492 6.35 -15.26 15.06
CA ARG A 492 6.80 -15.44 16.43
C ARG A 492 6.25 -16.71 17.07
N GLY A 493 7.17 -17.60 17.48
CA GLY A 493 6.85 -18.82 18.22
C GLY A 493 6.05 -19.85 17.43
N LEU A 494 5.99 -19.73 16.10
CA LEU A 494 5.42 -20.71 15.19
C LEU A 494 6.43 -21.17 14.15
N LYS A 495 6.26 -22.37 13.64
CA LYS A 495 7.04 -22.98 12.57
C LYS A 495 6.17 -23.19 11.33
N GLY A 496 6.78 -23.20 10.15
CA GLY A 496 6.09 -23.49 8.88
C GLY A 496 5.17 -22.37 8.40
N VAL A 497 5.35 -21.14 8.88
CA VAL A 497 4.55 -19.98 8.46
C VAL A 497 5.38 -18.71 8.42
N ARG A 498 5.16 -17.91 7.37
CA ARG A 498 5.68 -16.52 7.23
C ARG A 498 4.55 -15.56 6.86
N ILE A 499 4.81 -14.28 7.10
CA ILE A 499 3.96 -13.18 6.63
C ILE A 499 4.80 -12.31 5.71
N ALA A 500 4.27 -11.99 4.53
CA ALA A 500 4.97 -11.15 3.56
C ALA A 500 3.98 -10.26 2.79
N ASP A 501 3.58 -9.17 3.42
CA ASP A 501 2.75 -8.10 2.85
C ASP A 501 3.04 -6.77 3.58
N ALA A 502 2.25 -5.72 3.34
CA ALA A 502 2.43 -4.43 4.00
C ALA A 502 2.26 -4.48 5.53
N GLY A 503 1.64 -5.53 6.06
CA GLY A 503 1.49 -5.73 7.51
C GLY A 503 2.83 -5.86 8.25
N VAL A 504 3.89 -6.28 7.57
CA VAL A 504 5.21 -6.48 8.21
C VAL A 504 6.00 -5.19 8.43
N PHE A 505 5.56 -4.06 7.93
CA PHE A 505 6.28 -2.79 8.11
C PHE A 505 6.37 -2.42 9.60
N PRO A 506 7.57 -2.24 10.15
CA PRO A 506 7.70 -1.74 11.52
C PRO A 506 7.37 -0.25 11.64
N GLU A 507 7.71 0.51 10.59
CA GLU A 507 7.43 1.93 10.42
C GLU A 507 6.94 2.17 8.98
N MET A 508 6.14 3.21 8.81
CA MET A 508 5.67 3.61 7.49
C MET A 508 6.84 4.11 6.62
N PRO A 509 7.01 3.63 5.37
CA PRO A 509 7.89 4.29 4.42
C PRO A 509 7.43 5.73 4.17
N THR A 510 8.37 6.64 3.99
CA THR A 510 8.10 8.09 3.83
C THR A 510 7.16 8.40 2.66
N ILE A 511 7.11 7.53 1.66
CA ILE A 511 6.33 7.72 0.43
C ILE A 511 5.53 6.47 0.06
N ASN A 512 4.72 6.56 -1.03
CA ASN A 512 3.80 5.50 -1.46
C ASN A 512 4.45 4.10 -1.40
N PRO A 513 3.85 3.13 -0.68
CA PRO A 513 4.54 1.90 -0.26
C PRO A 513 4.57 0.80 -1.31
N MET A 514 3.99 0.97 -2.52
CA MET A 514 3.81 -0.14 -3.47
C MET A 514 5.13 -0.82 -3.85
N LEU A 515 6.18 -0.06 -4.22
CA LEU A 515 7.49 -0.67 -4.53
C LEU A 515 8.11 -1.33 -3.29
N THR A 516 7.90 -0.77 -2.11
CA THR A 516 8.35 -1.39 -0.86
C THR A 516 7.70 -2.76 -0.64
N VAL A 517 6.38 -2.90 -0.93
CA VAL A 517 5.67 -4.19 -0.84
C VAL A 517 6.15 -5.17 -1.92
N LEU A 518 6.40 -4.72 -3.14
CA LEU A 518 7.04 -5.54 -4.18
C LEU A 518 8.43 -6.02 -3.73
N GLY A 519 9.22 -5.12 -3.13
CA GLY A 519 10.52 -5.44 -2.55
C GLY A 519 10.45 -6.44 -1.39
N VAL A 520 9.40 -6.35 -0.56
CA VAL A 520 9.12 -7.38 0.46
C VAL A 520 8.85 -8.72 -0.21
N GLY A 521 8.06 -8.77 -1.28
CA GLY A 521 7.79 -9.98 -2.04
C GLY A 521 9.05 -10.62 -2.63
N GLU A 522 9.90 -9.82 -3.29
CA GLU A 522 11.19 -10.29 -3.84
C GLU A 522 12.11 -10.82 -2.73
N ARG A 523 12.26 -10.07 -1.64
CA ARG A 523 13.11 -10.48 -0.53
C ARG A 523 12.59 -11.71 0.19
N ALA A 524 11.27 -11.82 0.39
CA ALA A 524 10.64 -12.99 0.97
C ALA A 524 10.91 -14.25 0.13
N ALA A 525 10.76 -14.15 -1.18
CA ALA A 525 11.05 -15.26 -2.09
C ALA A 525 12.52 -15.72 -1.99
N GLU A 526 13.48 -14.77 -1.91
CA GLU A 526 14.89 -15.10 -1.69
C GLU A 526 15.11 -15.82 -0.35
N LEU A 527 14.56 -15.29 0.76
CA LEU A 527 14.72 -15.86 2.09
C LEU A 527 14.14 -17.28 2.18
N ILE A 528 12.96 -17.49 1.60
CA ILE A 528 12.32 -18.79 1.55
C ILE A 528 13.15 -19.75 0.68
N ALA A 529 13.51 -19.35 -0.53
CA ALA A 529 14.23 -20.20 -1.45
C ALA A 529 15.62 -20.62 -0.89
N GLN A 530 16.32 -19.70 -0.22
CA GLN A 530 17.61 -19.98 0.45
C GLN A 530 17.45 -21.04 1.54
N GLN A 531 16.39 -20.99 2.35
CA GLN A 531 16.12 -22.03 3.35
C GLN A 531 15.89 -23.40 2.70
N TRP A 532 15.38 -23.44 1.47
CA TRP A 532 15.09 -24.66 0.72
C TRP A 532 16.16 -25.01 -0.33
N GLY A 533 17.39 -24.48 -0.17
CA GLY A 533 18.58 -24.92 -0.89
C GLY A 533 18.94 -24.12 -2.15
N TRP A 534 18.22 -23.02 -2.42
CA TRP A 534 18.61 -22.11 -3.48
C TRP A 534 19.88 -21.32 -3.12
N LYS A 535 20.88 -21.34 -3.98
CA LYS A 535 22.20 -20.74 -3.72
C LYS A 535 22.32 -19.25 -4.06
N GLY A 536 21.23 -18.65 -4.52
CA GLY A 536 21.22 -17.27 -5.02
C GLY A 536 21.38 -17.20 -6.54
N LEU A 537 21.12 -16.03 -7.10
CA LEU A 537 21.48 -15.73 -8.49
C LEU A 537 23.00 -15.80 -8.57
N GLU A 538 23.54 -16.67 -9.43
CA GLU A 538 24.98 -16.72 -9.70
C GLU A 538 25.46 -15.31 -10.10
N LYS A 539 26.66 -14.93 -9.64
CA LYS A 539 27.28 -13.62 -9.89
C LYS A 539 27.71 -13.42 -11.35
N GLU A 540 27.05 -14.05 -12.29
CA GLU A 540 27.28 -13.85 -13.72
C GLU A 540 26.13 -13.05 -14.31
N LYS A 541 26.19 -11.76 -14.15
CA LYS A 541 25.61 -10.66 -14.97
C LYS A 541 25.36 -9.43 -14.08
N LEU A 542 26.43 -8.89 -13.56
CA LEU A 542 26.49 -7.49 -13.12
C LEU A 542 27.47 -6.73 -14.00
#